data_41b52b2101d31c1acb1833a703a2c0bc
#
_entry.id   41b52b2101d31c1acb1833a703a2c0bc
#
_cell.length_a   1.000
_cell.length_b   1.000
_cell.length_c   1.000
_cell.angle_alpha   90.00
_cell.angle_beta   90.00
_cell.angle_gamma   90.00
#
_symmetry.space_group_name_H-M   'P 1'
#
loop_
_entity.id
_entity.type
_entity.pdbx_description
1 polymer ?
#
loop_
_entity_poly.entity_id
_entity_poly.type
_entity_poly.pdbx_seq_one_letter_code
_entity_poly.pdbx_strand_id
1 'polypeptide(L)'
;KGVVTHHGQNVKAFKHFADILGIDESDRYLIINPFFHSFGYKAGWLAALLNGATVYPMAVFDVPSVLACIEHHGITVMPGPPTLFQSILNHPTIDFAKLRSLKKATTGAATIPTQLIVDMQKVLGIDTVLTAYGLSESTGLATICRTGDNAETIASTSGRAIPEIEVAIMNSQQQLLGTGEVGEIVIRGFNVMQEYLDNPLATAETIDAQGWLHTGDVGYLDAEGNLSITDRLKDMYICG
;
A
#
# COMPACT_ATOMS: atom_id res chain seq x y z
N LYS A 1 8.27 5.98 -18.20
CA LYS A 1 9.48 5.12 -18.24
C LYS A 1 9.08 3.69 -17.91
N GLY A 2 9.67 2.68 -18.58
CA GLY A 2 9.51 1.27 -18.21
C GLY A 2 10.40 0.94 -17.02
N VAL A 3 9.83 0.38 -15.96
CA VAL A 3 10.57 -0.06 -14.76
C VAL A 3 10.88 -1.54 -14.90
N VAL A 4 12.17 -1.91 -14.85
CA VAL A 4 12.62 -3.30 -14.92
C VAL A 4 12.75 -3.89 -13.53
N THR A 5 11.96 -4.93 -13.25
CA THR A 5 12.03 -5.73 -12.03
C THR A 5 12.10 -7.21 -12.39
N HIS A 6 12.56 -8.06 -11.49
CA HIS A 6 12.55 -9.50 -11.70
C HIS A 6 11.55 -10.24 -10.80
N HIS A 7 11.24 -11.49 -11.13
CA HIS A 7 10.23 -12.28 -10.40
C HIS A 7 10.52 -12.40 -8.91
N GLY A 8 11.79 -12.62 -8.52
CA GLY A 8 12.18 -12.75 -7.12
C GLY A 8 11.82 -11.54 -6.26
N GLN A 9 12.01 -10.32 -6.78
CA GLN A 9 11.60 -9.08 -6.09
C GLN A 9 10.09 -9.06 -5.86
N ASN A 10 9.31 -9.34 -6.91
CA ASN A 10 7.85 -9.34 -6.83
C ASN A 10 7.32 -10.40 -5.85
N VAL A 11 7.81 -11.62 -5.95
CA VAL A 11 7.40 -12.72 -5.05
C VAL A 11 7.74 -12.40 -3.60
N LYS A 12 8.96 -11.91 -3.33
CA LYS A 12 9.43 -11.61 -1.98
C LYS A 12 8.65 -10.44 -1.36
N ALA A 13 8.50 -9.32 -2.09
CA ALA A 13 7.79 -8.15 -1.58
C ALA A 13 6.32 -8.46 -1.24
N PHE A 14 5.64 -9.20 -2.12
CA PHE A 14 4.23 -9.49 -1.92
C PHE A 14 3.96 -10.72 -1.05
N LYS A 15 4.97 -11.55 -0.78
CA LYS A 15 4.94 -12.49 0.33
C LYS A 15 5.00 -11.75 1.67
N HIS A 16 5.88 -10.75 1.83
CA HIS A 16 5.89 -9.89 3.03
C HIS A 16 4.57 -9.13 3.21
N PHE A 17 4.01 -8.58 2.12
CA PHE A 17 2.68 -7.95 2.16
C PHE A 17 1.61 -8.90 2.71
N ALA A 18 1.56 -10.10 2.15
CA ALA A 18 0.57 -11.09 2.52
C ALA A 18 0.74 -11.58 3.97
N ASP A 19 1.98 -11.79 4.41
CA ASP A 19 2.28 -12.19 5.79
C ASP A 19 1.89 -11.10 6.81
N ILE A 20 2.14 -9.83 6.49
CA ILE A 20 1.77 -8.70 7.34
C ILE A 20 0.25 -8.53 7.42
N LEU A 21 -0.46 -8.70 6.31
CA LEU A 21 -1.93 -8.64 6.27
C LEU A 21 -2.57 -9.94 6.84
N GLY A 22 -1.77 -11.00 7.01
CA GLY A 22 -2.24 -12.29 7.49
C GLY A 22 -3.08 -13.06 6.49
N ILE A 23 -2.73 -13.00 5.19
CA ILE A 23 -3.42 -13.75 4.13
C ILE A 23 -3.02 -15.22 4.20
N ASP A 24 -4.01 -16.11 4.12
CA ASP A 24 -3.82 -17.55 4.11
C ASP A 24 -4.77 -18.26 3.13
N GLU A 25 -4.68 -19.59 3.06
CA GLU A 25 -5.45 -20.44 2.13
C GLU A 25 -6.97 -20.43 2.38
N SER A 26 -7.40 -20.01 3.55
CA SER A 26 -8.84 -19.89 3.87
C SER A 26 -9.45 -18.60 3.34
N ASP A 27 -8.62 -17.63 2.93
CA ASP A 27 -9.07 -16.33 2.49
C ASP A 27 -9.75 -16.36 1.11
N ARG A 28 -10.75 -15.50 0.98
CA ARG A 28 -11.50 -15.21 -0.23
C ARG A 28 -11.29 -13.75 -0.59
N TYR A 29 -10.44 -13.54 -1.58
CA TYR A 29 -9.86 -12.25 -1.92
C TYR A 29 -10.61 -11.60 -3.08
N LEU A 30 -11.42 -10.57 -2.80
CA LEU A 30 -12.08 -9.78 -3.82
C LEU A 30 -11.13 -8.73 -4.39
N ILE A 31 -10.91 -8.73 -5.71
CA ILE A 31 -10.04 -7.78 -6.39
C ILE A 31 -10.87 -6.91 -7.32
N ILE A 32 -10.96 -5.63 -6.98
CA ILE A 32 -11.67 -4.60 -7.74
C ILE A 32 -10.68 -3.71 -8.51
N ASN A 33 -9.46 -3.61 -7.98
CA ASN A 33 -8.40 -2.82 -8.58
C ASN A 33 -7.98 -3.40 -9.95
N PRO A 34 -7.73 -2.55 -10.97
CA PRO A 34 -7.32 -3.03 -12.29
C PRO A 34 -6.05 -3.89 -12.25
N PHE A 35 -6.04 -5.00 -12.98
CA PHE A 35 -4.92 -5.94 -13.01
C PHE A 35 -3.65 -5.40 -13.68
N PHE A 36 -3.75 -4.31 -14.41
CA PHE A 36 -2.57 -3.62 -14.95
C PHE A 36 -1.91 -2.67 -13.95
N HIS A 37 -2.54 -2.37 -12.82
CA HIS A 37 -1.98 -1.57 -11.73
C HIS A 37 -1.38 -2.48 -10.65
N SER A 38 -0.26 -2.05 -10.03
CA SER A 38 0.41 -2.84 -8.99
C SER A 38 -0.51 -3.24 -7.84
N PHE A 39 -1.49 -2.42 -7.49
CA PHE A 39 -2.44 -2.72 -6.44
C PHE A 39 -3.40 -3.87 -6.80
N GLY A 40 -3.84 -3.98 -8.06
CA GLY A 40 -4.66 -5.12 -8.52
C GLY A 40 -3.84 -6.36 -8.87
N TYR A 41 -2.67 -6.16 -9.48
CA TYR A 41 -1.76 -7.24 -9.86
C TYR A 41 -1.00 -7.78 -8.66
N LYS A 42 -0.15 -6.96 -8.03
CA LYS A 42 0.83 -7.43 -7.05
C LYS A 42 0.20 -7.63 -5.67
N ALA A 43 -0.42 -6.58 -5.12
CA ALA A 43 -1.14 -6.68 -3.85
C ALA A 43 -2.46 -7.45 -3.96
N GLY A 44 -2.99 -7.63 -5.17
CA GLY A 44 -4.18 -8.43 -5.44
C GLY A 44 -3.86 -9.90 -5.70
N TRP A 45 -3.96 -10.33 -6.99
CA TRP A 45 -3.93 -11.75 -7.30
C TRP A 45 -2.58 -12.42 -7.03
N LEU A 46 -1.42 -11.71 -7.15
CA LEU A 46 -0.11 -12.31 -6.83
C LEU A 46 -0.04 -12.64 -5.33
N ALA A 47 -0.34 -11.68 -4.45
CA ALA A 47 -0.33 -11.90 -3.01
C ALA A 47 -1.30 -13.03 -2.58
N ALA A 48 -2.50 -13.06 -3.18
CA ALA A 48 -3.49 -14.09 -2.91
C ALA A 48 -2.99 -15.48 -3.33
N LEU A 49 -2.48 -15.63 -4.55
CA LEU A 49 -2.01 -16.92 -5.07
C LEU A 49 -0.78 -17.44 -4.34
N LEU A 50 0.15 -16.57 -3.93
CA LEU A 50 1.33 -16.95 -3.15
C LEU A 50 0.98 -17.60 -1.80
N ASN A 51 -0.22 -17.34 -1.28
CA ASN A 51 -0.68 -17.86 0.01
C ASN A 51 -1.88 -18.82 -0.12
N GLY A 52 -2.21 -19.24 -1.34
CA GLY A 52 -3.29 -20.22 -1.57
C GLY A 52 -4.70 -19.67 -1.46
N ALA A 53 -4.87 -18.36 -1.31
CA ALA A 53 -6.18 -17.72 -1.19
C ALA A 53 -6.98 -17.81 -2.50
N THR A 54 -8.30 -17.90 -2.41
CA THR A 54 -9.18 -17.92 -3.58
C THR A 54 -9.42 -16.49 -4.10
N VAL A 55 -9.16 -16.28 -5.38
CA VAL A 55 -9.30 -14.96 -6.03
C VAL A 55 -10.68 -14.79 -6.65
N TYR A 56 -11.35 -13.68 -6.33
CA TYR A 56 -12.62 -13.24 -6.92
C TYR A 56 -12.39 -11.92 -7.68
N PRO A 57 -12.14 -11.96 -9.01
CA PRO A 57 -11.94 -10.76 -9.78
C PRO A 57 -13.26 -10.08 -10.12
N MET A 58 -13.32 -8.75 -9.99
CA MET A 58 -14.46 -7.94 -10.39
C MET A 58 -14.02 -6.93 -11.46
N ALA A 59 -14.61 -7.05 -12.66
CA ALA A 59 -14.20 -6.24 -13.81
C ALA A 59 -14.67 -4.77 -13.72
N VAL A 60 -15.81 -4.54 -13.10
CA VAL A 60 -16.42 -3.20 -12.96
C VAL A 60 -16.85 -3.02 -11.52
N PHE A 61 -16.45 -1.89 -10.93
CA PHE A 61 -16.86 -1.54 -9.58
C PHE A 61 -18.27 -0.95 -9.58
N ASP A 62 -19.16 -1.57 -8.84
CA ASP A 62 -20.38 -0.95 -8.33
C ASP A 62 -20.70 -1.50 -6.94
N VAL A 63 -21.26 -0.66 -6.08
CA VAL A 63 -21.47 -1.03 -4.66
C VAL A 63 -22.42 -2.22 -4.51
N PRO A 64 -23.59 -2.28 -5.18
CA PRO A 64 -24.47 -3.44 -5.10
C PRO A 64 -23.79 -4.76 -5.43
N SER A 65 -23.01 -4.82 -6.51
CA SER A 65 -22.26 -6.03 -6.91
C SER A 65 -21.19 -6.42 -5.90
N VAL A 66 -20.49 -5.44 -5.31
CA VAL A 66 -19.51 -5.71 -4.24
C VAL A 66 -20.20 -6.31 -3.03
N LEU A 67 -21.30 -5.71 -2.56
CA LEU A 67 -22.07 -6.21 -1.40
C LEU A 67 -22.60 -7.62 -1.64
N ALA A 68 -23.17 -7.86 -2.82
CA ALA A 68 -23.64 -9.18 -3.22
C ALA A 68 -22.52 -10.23 -3.29
N CYS A 69 -21.34 -9.84 -3.79
CA CYS A 69 -20.17 -10.71 -3.84
C CYS A 69 -19.69 -11.08 -2.43
N ILE A 70 -19.59 -10.10 -1.52
CA ILE A 70 -19.19 -10.34 -0.12
C ILE A 70 -20.18 -11.30 0.54
N GLU A 71 -21.48 -11.05 0.44
CA GLU A 71 -22.52 -11.88 1.05
C GLU A 71 -22.53 -13.31 0.47
N HIS A 72 -22.55 -13.42 -0.87
CA HIS A 72 -22.76 -14.70 -1.55
C HIS A 72 -21.52 -15.61 -1.46
N HIS A 73 -20.34 -15.03 -1.58
CA HIS A 73 -19.08 -15.79 -1.61
C HIS A 73 -18.33 -15.76 -0.27
N GLY A 74 -18.81 -15.03 0.72
CA GLY A 74 -18.14 -14.93 2.02
C GLY A 74 -16.72 -14.32 1.89
N ILE A 75 -16.60 -13.22 1.16
CA ILE A 75 -15.32 -12.53 0.95
C ILE A 75 -14.70 -12.12 2.28
N THR A 76 -13.41 -12.40 2.45
CA THR A 76 -12.67 -12.13 3.68
C THR A 76 -11.68 -10.99 3.54
N VAL A 77 -11.16 -10.75 2.33
CA VAL A 77 -10.14 -9.75 2.04
C VAL A 77 -10.61 -8.86 0.88
N MET A 78 -10.50 -7.54 1.05
CA MET A 78 -10.80 -6.58 -0.01
C MET A 78 -9.86 -5.36 0.06
N PRO A 79 -8.95 -5.20 -0.90
CA PRO A 79 -8.22 -3.95 -1.07
C PRO A 79 -9.05 -2.92 -1.83
N GLY A 80 -8.83 -1.64 -1.56
CA GLY A 80 -9.47 -0.59 -2.32
C GLY A 80 -9.12 0.82 -1.87
N PRO A 81 -9.37 1.84 -2.71
CA PRO A 81 -9.16 3.23 -2.31
C PRO A 81 -10.17 3.64 -1.22
N PRO A 82 -9.88 4.70 -0.45
CA PRO A 82 -10.77 5.20 0.60
C PRO A 82 -12.20 5.47 0.12
N THR A 83 -12.36 5.99 -1.10
CA THR A 83 -13.66 6.29 -1.71
C THR A 83 -14.55 5.07 -1.87
N LEU A 84 -13.97 3.89 -2.09
CA LEU A 84 -14.71 2.62 -2.17
C LEU A 84 -15.39 2.31 -0.83
N PHE A 85 -14.64 2.36 0.26
CA PHE A 85 -15.18 2.09 1.60
C PHE A 85 -16.19 3.17 2.03
N GLN A 86 -15.95 4.44 1.69
CA GLN A 86 -16.93 5.51 1.89
C GLN A 86 -18.25 5.24 1.14
N SER A 87 -18.16 4.79 -0.12
CA SER A 87 -19.35 4.45 -0.91
C SER A 87 -20.13 3.28 -0.32
N ILE A 88 -19.43 2.27 0.21
CA ILE A 88 -20.05 1.16 0.92
C ILE A 88 -20.75 1.66 2.20
N LEU A 89 -20.03 2.39 3.06
CA LEU A 89 -20.56 2.90 4.34
C LEU A 89 -21.80 3.79 4.16
N ASN A 90 -21.85 4.58 3.08
CA ASN A 90 -22.95 5.51 2.80
C ASN A 90 -24.07 4.90 1.93
N HIS A 91 -24.00 3.61 1.61
CA HIS A 91 -25.02 2.99 0.75
C HIS A 91 -26.36 2.88 1.49
N PRO A 92 -27.46 3.43 0.94
CA PRO A 92 -28.72 3.63 1.69
C PRO A 92 -29.42 2.33 2.13
N THR A 93 -29.12 1.22 1.49
CA THR A 93 -29.78 -0.07 1.76
C THR A 93 -28.80 -1.12 2.29
N ILE A 94 -27.65 -0.68 2.88
CA ILE A 94 -26.65 -1.61 3.38
C ILE A 94 -27.17 -2.37 4.60
N ASP A 95 -26.95 -3.67 4.59
CA ASP A 95 -27.08 -4.53 5.77
C ASP A 95 -25.68 -4.98 6.22
N PHE A 96 -25.15 -4.32 7.24
CA PHE A 96 -23.82 -4.62 7.76
C PHE A 96 -23.67 -6.06 8.29
N ALA A 97 -24.78 -6.73 8.66
CA ALA A 97 -24.73 -8.11 9.09
C ALA A 97 -24.27 -9.07 7.99
N LYS A 98 -24.49 -8.70 6.74
CA LYS A 98 -24.10 -9.47 5.54
C LYS A 98 -22.63 -9.32 5.17
N LEU A 99 -21.93 -8.34 5.76
CA LEU A 99 -20.51 -8.06 5.49
C LEU A 99 -19.56 -8.68 6.53
N ARG A 100 -20.06 -9.45 7.49
CA ARG A 100 -19.28 -10.00 8.62
C ARG A 100 -18.15 -10.94 8.22
N SER A 101 -18.18 -11.49 7.01
CA SER A 101 -17.07 -12.28 6.47
C SER A 101 -15.83 -11.44 6.16
N LEU A 102 -16.00 -10.16 5.84
CA LEU A 102 -14.90 -9.26 5.49
C LEU A 102 -14.08 -8.93 6.74
N LYS A 103 -12.82 -9.36 6.76
CA LYS A 103 -11.93 -9.28 7.92
C LYS A 103 -10.67 -8.47 7.68
N LYS A 104 -10.22 -8.38 6.44
CA LYS A 104 -8.95 -7.77 6.09
C LYS A 104 -9.14 -6.79 4.94
N ALA A 105 -8.55 -5.60 5.06
CA ALA A 105 -8.57 -4.60 4.02
C ALA A 105 -7.23 -3.86 3.95
N THR A 106 -6.85 -3.46 2.74
CA THR A 106 -5.82 -2.44 2.54
C THR A 106 -6.41 -1.26 1.81
N THR A 107 -6.06 -0.06 2.25
CA THR A 107 -6.48 1.19 1.62
C THR A 107 -5.30 2.12 1.45
N GLY A 108 -5.40 3.15 0.61
CA GLY A 108 -4.29 4.07 0.35
C GLY A 108 -4.45 4.83 -0.95
N ALA A 109 -3.34 5.39 -1.44
CA ALA A 109 -3.24 6.22 -2.64
C ALA A 109 -4.03 7.55 -2.60
N ALA A 110 -4.56 7.93 -1.42
CA ALA A 110 -5.23 9.21 -1.18
C ALA A 110 -5.23 9.52 0.32
N THR A 111 -5.53 10.76 0.68
CA THR A 111 -5.71 11.16 2.08
C THR A 111 -6.85 10.37 2.73
N ILE A 112 -6.60 9.83 3.90
CA ILE A 112 -7.55 8.98 4.63
C ILE A 112 -7.98 9.71 5.91
N PRO A 113 -9.26 10.06 6.06
CA PRO A 113 -9.76 10.54 7.34
C PRO A 113 -9.66 9.43 8.40
N THR A 114 -9.16 9.74 9.60
CA THR A 114 -9.08 8.78 10.71
C THR A 114 -10.44 8.14 11.01
N GLN A 115 -11.53 8.92 10.88
CA GLN A 115 -12.88 8.40 11.08
C GLN A 115 -13.22 7.26 10.10
N LEU A 116 -12.73 7.30 8.86
CA LEU A 116 -12.95 6.22 7.89
C LEU A 116 -12.35 4.90 8.39
N ILE A 117 -11.14 4.93 8.94
CA ILE A 117 -10.51 3.73 9.51
C ILE A 117 -11.33 3.20 10.68
N VAL A 118 -11.78 4.10 11.57
CA VAL A 118 -12.66 3.74 12.70
C VAL A 118 -13.95 3.08 12.21
N ASP A 119 -14.58 3.65 11.16
CA ASP A 119 -15.83 3.11 10.61
C ASP A 119 -15.61 1.77 9.89
N MET A 120 -14.51 1.60 9.16
CA MET A 120 -14.14 0.31 8.59
C MET A 120 -13.99 -0.77 9.65
N GLN A 121 -13.37 -0.44 10.79
CA GLN A 121 -13.17 -1.39 11.88
C GLN A 121 -14.46 -1.64 12.68
N LYS A 122 -15.18 -0.60 13.07
CA LYS A 122 -16.32 -0.72 13.99
C LYS A 122 -17.65 -0.99 13.30
N VAL A 123 -17.89 -0.38 12.13
CA VAL A 123 -19.17 -0.47 11.42
C VAL A 123 -19.14 -1.63 10.43
N LEU A 124 -18.09 -1.73 9.60
CA LEU A 124 -17.95 -2.86 8.66
C LEU A 124 -17.43 -4.13 9.34
N GLY A 125 -16.86 -4.04 10.56
CA GLY A 125 -16.34 -5.18 11.31
C GLY A 125 -15.06 -5.77 10.73
N ILE A 126 -14.23 -4.94 10.07
CA ILE A 126 -12.96 -5.34 9.49
C ILE A 126 -11.89 -5.34 10.59
N ASP A 127 -11.37 -6.51 10.91
CA ASP A 127 -10.42 -6.68 12.03
C ASP A 127 -9.05 -6.07 11.72
N THR A 128 -8.60 -6.16 10.45
CA THR A 128 -7.31 -5.66 10.00
C THR A 128 -7.49 -4.67 8.83
N VAL A 129 -7.20 -3.40 9.08
CA VAL A 129 -7.16 -2.35 8.07
C VAL A 129 -5.75 -1.78 8.04
N LEU A 130 -5.08 -1.83 6.88
CA LEU A 130 -3.71 -1.35 6.73
C LEU A 130 -3.60 -0.36 5.57
N THR A 131 -2.66 0.57 5.71
CA THR A 131 -2.20 1.45 4.63
C THR A 131 -0.78 1.07 4.24
N ALA A 132 -0.40 1.38 3.01
CA ALA A 132 0.92 1.05 2.48
C ALA A 132 1.41 2.13 1.52
N TYR A 133 2.73 2.20 1.35
CA TYR A 133 3.39 3.05 0.37
C TYR A 133 4.35 2.23 -0.48
N GLY A 134 4.42 2.60 -1.74
CA GLY A 134 5.37 2.08 -2.71
C GLY A 134 5.12 2.67 -4.08
N LEU A 135 6.13 2.62 -4.91
CA LEU A 135 6.12 3.07 -6.30
C LEU A 135 6.61 1.93 -7.20
N SER A 136 6.43 2.06 -8.49
CA SER A 136 6.87 1.02 -9.44
C SER A 136 8.35 0.69 -9.29
N GLU A 137 9.16 1.70 -9.02
CA GLU A 137 10.61 1.65 -8.81
C GLU A 137 11.00 0.90 -7.53
N SER A 138 10.11 0.82 -6.54
CA SER A 138 10.26 -0.02 -5.34
C SER A 138 9.46 -1.33 -5.42
N THR A 139 9.26 -1.85 -6.62
CA THR A 139 8.47 -3.06 -6.89
C THR A 139 6.99 -2.95 -6.45
N GLY A 140 6.53 -1.77 -6.07
CA GLY A 140 5.16 -1.47 -5.64
C GLY A 140 4.92 -1.50 -4.14
N LEU A 141 5.94 -1.79 -3.32
CA LEU A 141 5.82 -1.86 -1.87
C LEU A 141 7.14 -1.49 -1.18
N ALA A 142 7.09 -0.54 -0.26
CA ALA A 142 8.21 -0.15 0.59
C ALA A 142 7.82 -0.15 2.08
N THR A 143 6.70 0.47 2.42
CA THR A 143 6.20 0.48 3.80
C THR A 143 4.76 -0.01 3.86
N ILE A 144 4.35 -0.49 5.03
CA ILE A 144 2.98 -0.91 5.32
C ILE A 144 2.75 -0.83 6.84
N CYS A 145 1.58 -0.40 7.27
CA CYS A 145 1.15 -0.47 8.66
C CYS A 145 1.15 -1.92 9.17
N ARG A 146 1.04 -2.09 10.46
CA ARG A 146 1.03 -3.43 11.10
C ARG A 146 -0.32 -3.70 11.75
N THR A 147 -0.66 -4.96 11.83
CA THR A 147 -1.79 -5.42 12.63
C THR A 147 -1.62 -4.95 14.08
N GLY A 148 -2.64 -4.27 14.62
CA GLY A 148 -2.59 -3.68 15.95
C GLY A 148 -2.20 -2.20 15.99
N ASP A 149 -1.76 -1.59 14.88
CA ASP A 149 -1.63 -0.14 14.81
C ASP A 149 -3.01 0.50 15.01
N ASN A 150 -3.06 1.62 15.72
CA ASN A 150 -4.31 2.33 15.97
C ASN A 150 -4.80 3.10 14.71
N ALA A 151 -6.07 3.52 14.73
CA ALA A 151 -6.69 4.19 13.57
C ALA A 151 -5.98 5.48 13.16
N GLU A 152 -5.42 6.23 14.12
CA GLU A 152 -4.64 7.45 13.84
C GLU A 152 -3.36 7.12 13.07
N THR A 153 -2.56 6.16 13.54
CA THR A 153 -1.35 5.70 12.86
C THR A 153 -1.66 5.20 11.45
N ILE A 154 -2.73 4.40 11.28
CA ILE A 154 -3.12 3.87 9.97
C ILE A 154 -3.55 4.99 9.01
N ALA A 155 -4.25 6.03 9.51
CA ALA A 155 -4.75 7.12 8.69
C ALA A 155 -3.67 8.15 8.34
N SER A 156 -2.76 8.46 9.27
CA SER A 156 -1.77 9.54 9.14
C SER A 156 -0.42 9.09 8.62
N THR A 157 -0.14 7.78 8.59
CA THR A 157 1.13 7.22 8.11
C THR A 157 0.92 6.16 7.05
N SER A 158 2.01 5.79 6.39
CA SER A 158 2.08 4.65 5.48
C SER A 158 2.78 3.44 6.12
N GLY A 159 2.88 3.43 7.45
CA GLY A 159 3.51 2.38 8.22
C GLY A 159 5.02 2.32 8.10
N ARG A 160 5.58 1.17 8.45
CA ARG A 160 7.02 0.93 8.57
C ARG A 160 7.56 0.11 7.40
N ALA A 161 8.87 0.21 7.15
CA ALA A 161 9.56 -0.59 6.14
C ALA A 161 9.17 -2.08 6.22
N ILE A 162 8.95 -2.71 5.06
CA ILE A 162 8.82 -4.18 5.02
C ILE A 162 10.17 -4.84 5.40
N PRO A 163 10.17 -6.11 5.81
CA PRO A 163 11.42 -6.79 6.15
C PRO A 163 12.46 -6.73 5.03
N GLU A 164 13.75 -6.66 5.42
CA GLU A 164 14.91 -6.73 4.54
C GLU A 164 15.07 -5.56 3.56
N ILE A 165 14.43 -4.42 3.83
CA ILE A 165 14.71 -3.14 3.14
C ILE A 165 14.95 -2.04 4.17
N GLU A 166 15.55 -0.96 3.68
CA GLU A 166 15.73 0.27 4.43
C GLU A 166 14.91 1.39 3.80
N VAL A 167 14.22 2.16 4.64
CA VAL A 167 13.56 3.41 4.27
C VAL A 167 14.16 4.49 5.16
N ALA A 168 14.65 5.56 4.56
CA ALA A 168 15.27 6.66 5.27
C ALA A 168 14.83 8.01 4.68
N ILE A 169 15.17 9.08 5.38
CA ILE A 169 14.94 10.46 4.94
C ILE A 169 16.28 11.09 4.65
N MET A 170 16.39 11.81 3.54
CA MET A 170 17.65 12.39 3.07
C MET A 170 17.48 13.88 2.75
N ASN A 171 18.47 14.69 3.11
CA ASN A 171 18.48 16.11 2.77
C ASN A 171 19.09 16.36 1.38
N SER A 172 19.07 17.61 0.93
CA SER A 172 19.63 18.02 -0.36
C SER A 172 21.16 17.87 -0.47
N GLN A 173 21.86 17.66 0.64
CA GLN A 173 23.30 17.39 0.70
C GLN A 173 23.61 15.87 0.73
N GLN A 174 22.60 15.02 0.45
CA GLN A 174 22.70 13.56 0.48
C GLN A 174 23.09 12.98 1.85
N GLN A 175 22.68 13.63 2.93
CA GLN A 175 22.87 13.15 4.30
C GLN A 175 21.56 12.59 4.85
N LEU A 176 21.63 11.44 5.50
CA LEU A 176 20.49 10.86 6.19
C LEU A 176 20.08 11.71 7.38
N LEU A 177 18.79 11.94 7.51
CA LEU A 177 18.17 12.73 8.56
C LEU A 177 17.68 11.85 9.72
N GLY A 178 17.49 12.48 10.87
CA GLY A 178 16.95 11.83 12.07
C GLY A 178 15.42 11.78 12.11
N THR A 179 14.92 11.20 13.19
CA THR A 179 13.48 11.08 13.46
C THR A 179 12.79 12.46 13.48
N GLY A 180 11.67 12.57 12.77
CA GLY A 180 10.86 13.79 12.68
C GLY A 180 11.40 14.87 11.73
N GLU A 181 12.59 14.70 11.19
CA GLU A 181 13.15 15.62 10.21
C GLU A 181 12.56 15.35 8.82
N VAL A 182 12.18 16.40 8.11
CA VAL A 182 11.55 16.33 6.78
C VAL A 182 12.59 16.39 5.68
N GLY A 183 12.50 15.49 4.72
CA GLY A 183 13.39 15.44 3.55
C GLY A 183 12.86 14.46 2.50
N GLU A 184 13.69 14.13 1.50
CA GLU A 184 13.36 13.15 0.48
C GLU A 184 13.30 11.74 1.07
N ILE A 185 12.27 11.01 0.73
CA ILE A 185 12.15 9.59 1.07
C ILE A 185 13.07 8.80 0.16
N VAL A 186 13.98 8.02 0.74
CA VAL A 186 14.89 7.15 -0.01
C VAL A 186 14.75 5.70 0.45
N ILE A 187 14.89 4.76 -0.49
CA ILE A 187 14.65 3.34 -0.26
C ILE A 187 15.87 2.54 -0.72
N ARG A 188 16.30 1.56 0.07
CA ARG A 188 17.37 0.64 -0.29
C ARG A 188 17.01 -0.78 0.08
N GLY A 189 17.27 -1.73 -0.81
CA GLY A 189 17.04 -3.14 -0.56
C GLY A 189 16.62 -3.92 -1.80
N PHE A 190 16.18 -5.15 -1.56
CA PHE A 190 15.85 -6.09 -2.64
C PHE A 190 14.69 -5.64 -3.53
N ASN A 191 13.84 -4.72 -3.05
CA ASN A 191 12.65 -4.24 -3.76
C ASN A 191 12.94 -3.10 -4.75
N VAL A 192 14.14 -2.51 -4.72
CA VAL A 192 14.55 -1.47 -5.67
C VAL A 192 14.66 -2.06 -7.07
N MET A 193 14.10 -1.39 -8.07
CA MET A 193 14.17 -1.79 -9.49
C MET A 193 15.61 -2.00 -9.96
N GLN A 194 15.78 -2.77 -11.02
CA GLN A 194 17.09 -2.91 -11.65
C GLN A 194 17.47 -1.64 -12.41
N GLU A 195 16.55 -1.15 -13.23
CA GLU A 195 16.80 0.01 -14.09
C GLU A 195 15.48 0.54 -14.70
N TYR A 196 15.55 1.69 -15.32
CA TYR A 196 14.59 2.08 -16.33
C TYR A 196 14.99 1.51 -17.69
N LEU A 197 14.06 0.80 -18.33
CA LEU A 197 14.27 0.14 -19.63
C LEU A 197 14.85 1.13 -20.67
N ASP A 198 15.99 0.75 -21.24
CA ASP A 198 16.71 1.53 -22.27
C ASP A 198 17.02 2.98 -21.85
N ASN A 199 17.15 3.26 -20.55
CA ASN A 199 17.39 4.61 -20.05
C ASN A 199 18.39 4.63 -18.87
N PRO A 200 19.68 4.37 -19.15
CA PRO A 200 20.71 4.31 -18.12
C PRO A 200 20.96 5.65 -17.41
N LEU A 201 20.77 6.77 -18.10
CA LEU A 201 20.90 8.10 -17.51
C LEU A 201 19.85 8.31 -16.41
N ALA A 202 18.57 8.08 -16.73
CA ALA A 202 17.51 8.21 -15.74
C ALA A 202 17.67 7.20 -14.59
N THR A 203 18.24 6.02 -14.84
CA THR A 203 18.54 5.05 -13.80
C THR A 203 19.59 5.59 -12.84
N ALA A 204 20.69 6.14 -13.36
CA ALA A 204 21.77 6.72 -12.54
C ALA A 204 21.35 8.01 -11.79
N GLU A 205 20.36 8.76 -12.30
CA GLU A 205 19.75 9.88 -11.61
C GLU A 205 18.81 9.46 -10.46
N THR A 206 18.28 8.25 -10.54
CA THR A 206 17.25 7.76 -9.61
C THR A 206 17.81 6.81 -8.54
N ILE A 207 18.86 6.05 -8.88
CA ILE A 207 19.54 5.15 -7.93
C ILE A 207 20.98 5.62 -7.78
N ASP A 208 21.33 6.03 -6.56
CA ASP A 208 22.67 6.55 -6.28
C ASP A 208 23.74 5.43 -6.14
N ALA A 209 25.01 5.84 -6.01
CA ALA A 209 26.14 4.91 -5.90
C ALA A 209 26.11 4.05 -4.61
N GLN A 210 25.34 4.43 -3.60
CA GLN A 210 25.13 3.69 -2.35
C GLN A 210 23.92 2.74 -2.45
N GLY A 211 23.23 2.72 -3.58
CA GLY A 211 22.04 1.90 -3.83
C GLY A 211 20.73 2.46 -3.28
N TRP A 212 20.71 3.75 -2.90
CA TRP A 212 19.47 4.42 -2.52
C TRP A 212 18.67 4.80 -3.76
N LEU A 213 17.41 4.39 -3.78
CA LEU A 213 16.39 4.85 -4.71
C LEU A 213 15.85 6.19 -4.21
N HIS A 214 16.06 7.25 -4.97
CA HIS A 214 15.47 8.57 -4.76
C HIS A 214 14.04 8.58 -5.29
N THR A 215 13.06 8.67 -4.38
CA THR A 215 11.65 8.52 -4.75
C THR A 215 11.05 9.78 -5.35
N GLY A 216 11.61 10.93 -5.01
CA GLY A 216 11.04 12.24 -5.30
C GLY A 216 9.83 12.60 -4.44
N ASP A 217 9.45 11.75 -3.50
CA ASP A 217 8.45 12.04 -2.47
C ASP A 217 9.14 12.59 -1.23
N VAL A 218 8.46 13.49 -0.50
CA VAL A 218 8.95 14.14 0.71
C VAL A 218 8.16 13.65 1.92
N GLY A 219 8.85 13.43 3.03
CA GLY A 219 8.22 12.95 4.25
C GLY A 219 9.16 12.91 5.44
N TYR A 220 8.74 12.25 6.48
CA TYR A 220 9.55 12.02 7.69
C TYR A 220 9.21 10.66 8.30
N LEU A 221 10.10 10.14 9.13
CA LEU A 221 9.88 8.96 9.96
C LEU A 221 9.64 9.39 11.42
N ASP A 222 8.62 8.82 12.04
CA ASP A 222 8.38 9.01 13.49
C ASP A 222 9.33 8.13 14.36
N ALA A 223 9.17 8.19 15.68
CA ALA A 223 10.01 7.44 16.62
C ALA A 223 9.82 5.91 16.50
N GLU A 224 8.69 5.48 16.03
CA GLU A 224 8.34 4.07 15.79
C GLU A 224 8.75 3.60 14.39
N GLY A 225 9.28 4.49 13.54
CA GLY A 225 9.70 4.24 12.18
C GLY A 225 8.54 4.25 11.16
N ASN A 226 7.37 4.81 11.52
CA ASN A 226 6.30 4.97 10.55
C ASN A 226 6.58 6.15 9.63
N LEU A 227 6.33 5.95 8.33
CA LEU A 227 6.54 6.94 7.28
C LEU A 227 5.30 7.83 7.12
N SER A 228 5.46 9.14 7.26
CA SER A 228 4.47 10.14 6.86
C SER A 228 4.93 10.85 5.60
N ILE A 229 4.09 10.84 4.56
CA ILE A 229 4.35 11.51 3.28
C ILE A 229 3.69 12.87 3.33
N THR A 230 4.42 13.94 3.07
CA THR A 230 3.94 15.31 3.17
C THR A 230 3.75 15.98 1.82
N ASP A 231 4.60 15.68 0.82
CA ASP A 231 4.59 16.36 -0.48
C ASP A 231 5.37 15.56 -1.53
N ARG A 232 5.48 16.13 -2.75
CA ARG A 232 6.40 15.70 -3.80
C ARG A 232 7.40 16.80 -4.13
N LEU A 233 8.67 16.45 -4.31
CA LEU A 233 9.73 17.41 -4.64
C LEU A 233 9.42 18.26 -5.88
N LYS A 234 8.74 17.67 -6.88
CA LYS A 234 8.35 18.37 -8.12
C LYS A 234 7.16 19.31 -7.96
N ASP A 235 6.37 19.11 -6.92
CA ASP A 235 5.14 19.87 -6.66
C ASP A 235 5.37 20.94 -5.58
N MET A 236 6.56 20.98 -4.98
CA MET A 236 6.95 22.01 -4.00
C MET A 236 7.21 23.35 -4.70
N TYR A 237 6.30 24.31 -4.50
CA TYR A 237 6.54 25.71 -4.82
C TYR A 237 7.27 26.37 -3.65
N ILE A 238 8.48 26.88 -3.89
CA ILE A 238 9.15 27.75 -2.93
C ILE A 238 8.48 29.11 -3.02
N CYS A 239 7.57 29.42 -2.10
CA CYS A 239 7.09 30.77 -1.87
C CYS A 239 8.21 31.52 -1.14
N GLY A 240 8.92 32.39 -1.86
CA GLY A 240 9.95 33.27 -1.31
C GLY A 240 9.39 34.34 -0.39
#